data_7305facce3b164fedf8f3ea696ec17cc
#
_entry.id   7305facce3b164fedf8f3ea696ec17cc
#
_cell.length_a   1.000
_cell.length_b   1.000
_cell.length_c   1.000
_cell.angle_alpha   90.00
_cell.angle_beta   90.00
_cell.angle_gamma   90.00
#
_symmetry.space_group_name_H-M   'P 1'
#
loop_
_entity.id
_entity.type
_entity.pdbx_description
1 polymer ?
#
loop_
_entity_poly.entity_id
_entity_poly.type
_entity_poly.pdbx_seq_one_letter_code
_entity_poly.pdbx_strand_id
1 'polypeptide(L)'
;MPASASTTLAGWADFAAAAPEIAAAGARHLDRAEGAALLATVRGADSAPRIHPVTVGIRDEGLFVFLLDSAKRGDLVEDGRYALHAHQDMAAPDEFSVRGRARLIPAGELRDRVADGWFFEVDDTYWLFELRLQSAILGERAADEWPPRYRRWSAAGG
;
A
#
# COMPACT_ATOMS: atom_id res chain seq x y z
N MET A 1 -10.06 -20.66 -23.01
CA MET A 1 -9.37 -19.60 -22.25
C MET A 1 -10.27 -19.21 -21.09
N PRO A 2 -9.86 -19.38 -19.85
CA PRO A 2 -10.62 -18.78 -18.76
C PRO A 2 -10.53 -17.26 -18.93
N ALA A 3 -11.68 -16.61 -18.95
CA ALA A 3 -11.75 -15.16 -18.90
C ALA A 3 -10.93 -14.69 -17.69
N SER A 4 -9.99 -13.78 -17.92
CA SER A 4 -9.26 -13.13 -16.82
C SER A 4 -10.29 -12.49 -15.93
N ALA A 5 -10.51 -13.03 -14.75
CA ALA A 5 -11.41 -12.42 -13.78
C ALA A 5 -10.90 -11.01 -13.53
N SER A 6 -11.71 -10.02 -13.86
CA SER A 6 -11.36 -8.62 -13.64
C SER A 6 -11.14 -8.42 -12.13
N THR A 7 -9.89 -8.12 -11.74
CA THR A 7 -9.56 -7.89 -10.33
C THR A 7 -10.23 -6.61 -9.87
N THR A 8 -11.16 -6.70 -8.91
CA THR A 8 -11.77 -5.51 -8.31
C THR A 8 -10.76 -4.80 -7.43
N LEU A 9 -10.62 -3.49 -7.64
CA LEU A 9 -9.71 -2.62 -6.90
C LEU A 9 -10.47 -1.45 -6.29
N ALA A 10 -10.08 -1.03 -5.11
CA ALA A 10 -10.61 0.14 -4.42
C ALA A 10 -9.51 1.16 -4.13
N GLY A 11 -9.85 2.44 -4.08
CA GLY A 11 -9.02 3.46 -3.47
C GLY A 11 -9.06 3.37 -1.95
N TRP A 12 -8.17 4.09 -1.27
CA TRP A 12 -8.15 4.11 0.20
C TRP A 12 -9.48 4.58 0.82
N ALA A 13 -10.10 5.63 0.24
CA ALA A 13 -11.37 6.16 0.75
C ALA A 13 -12.50 5.13 0.67
N ASP A 14 -12.61 4.38 -0.43
CA ASP A 14 -13.61 3.32 -0.57
C ASP A 14 -13.37 2.19 0.43
N PHE A 15 -12.11 1.80 0.62
CA PHE A 15 -11.71 0.84 1.65
C PHE A 15 -12.08 1.34 3.05
N ALA A 16 -11.78 2.60 3.37
CA ALA A 16 -12.10 3.19 4.67
C ALA A 16 -13.60 3.26 4.93
N ALA A 17 -14.39 3.52 3.89
CA ALA A 17 -15.85 3.49 3.99
C ALA A 17 -16.40 2.07 4.21
N ALA A 18 -15.83 1.08 3.54
CA ALA A 18 -16.27 -0.31 3.62
C ALA A 18 -15.79 -1.05 4.88
N ALA A 19 -14.60 -0.72 5.39
CA ALA A 19 -13.97 -1.37 6.54
C ALA A 19 -13.30 -0.32 7.47
N PRO A 20 -14.08 0.57 8.08
CA PRO A 20 -13.55 1.74 8.79
C PRO A 20 -12.61 1.40 9.95
N GLU A 21 -12.86 0.32 10.67
CA GLU A 21 -12.01 -0.09 11.79
C GLU A 21 -10.64 -0.60 11.31
N ILE A 22 -10.62 -1.41 10.25
CA ILE A 22 -9.38 -1.93 9.66
C ILE A 22 -8.57 -0.77 9.05
N ALA A 23 -9.24 0.14 8.33
CA ALA A 23 -8.60 1.28 7.70
C ALA A 23 -8.02 2.26 8.74
N ALA A 24 -8.76 2.55 9.80
CA ALA A 24 -8.29 3.42 10.88
C ALA A 24 -7.08 2.82 11.62
N ALA A 25 -7.11 1.52 11.91
CA ALA A 25 -5.96 0.83 12.51
C ALA A 25 -4.76 0.84 11.56
N GLY A 26 -4.98 0.55 10.28
CA GLY A 26 -3.93 0.60 9.26
C GLY A 26 -3.28 1.98 9.12
N ALA A 27 -4.09 3.04 9.12
CA ALA A 27 -3.59 4.41 9.12
C ALA A 27 -2.70 4.70 10.32
N ARG A 28 -3.10 4.28 11.53
CA ARG A 28 -2.29 4.43 12.74
C ARG A 28 -0.94 3.68 12.64
N HIS A 29 -0.92 2.48 12.05
CA HIS A 29 0.33 1.74 11.83
C HIS A 29 1.28 2.48 10.90
N LEU A 30 0.77 3.05 9.83
CA LEU A 30 1.57 3.84 8.88
C LEU A 30 2.03 5.16 9.50
N ASP A 31 1.17 5.89 10.20
CA ASP A 31 1.50 7.17 10.82
C ASP A 31 2.56 7.01 11.91
N ARG A 32 2.45 5.99 12.75
CA ARG A 32 3.42 5.69 13.80
C ARG A 32 4.83 5.49 13.26
N ALA A 33 4.95 4.91 12.08
CA ALA A 33 6.22 4.64 11.42
C ALA A 33 6.64 5.75 10.43
N GLU A 34 5.98 6.90 10.44
CA GLU A 34 6.21 8.01 9.49
C GLU A 34 6.15 7.56 8.03
N GLY A 35 5.23 6.66 7.73
CA GLY A 35 5.03 6.08 6.41
C GLY A 35 5.98 4.93 6.05
N ALA A 36 6.90 4.53 6.94
CA ALA A 36 7.82 3.44 6.65
C ALA A 36 7.08 2.12 6.45
N ALA A 37 7.38 1.45 5.34
CA ALA A 37 6.75 0.19 4.95
C ALA A 37 7.69 -0.65 4.09
N LEU A 38 7.35 -1.93 3.95
CA LEU A 38 7.99 -2.84 3.00
C LEU A 38 7.05 -3.06 1.81
N LEU A 39 7.55 -2.76 0.62
CA LEU A 39 6.83 -2.93 -0.64
C LEU A 39 7.38 -4.15 -1.37
N ALA A 40 6.55 -5.15 -1.61
CA ALA A 40 6.86 -6.26 -2.49
C ALA A 40 6.36 -5.94 -3.90
N THR A 41 7.22 -6.16 -4.87
CA THR A 41 6.95 -6.05 -6.31
C THR A 41 7.26 -7.37 -7.01
N VAL A 42 6.81 -7.55 -8.24
CA VAL A 42 7.12 -8.72 -9.06
C VAL A 42 7.80 -8.31 -10.35
N ARG A 43 8.73 -9.13 -10.81
CA ARG A 43 9.50 -8.87 -12.04
C ARG A 43 9.57 -10.11 -12.91
N GLY A 44 9.47 -9.85 -14.22
CA GLY A 44 9.69 -10.86 -15.26
C GLY A 44 8.53 -11.81 -15.45
N ALA A 45 8.66 -12.69 -16.43
CA ALA A 45 7.63 -13.65 -16.83
C ALA A 45 7.34 -14.69 -15.74
N ASP A 46 8.31 -15.01 -14.89
CA ASP A 46 8.19 -15.93 -13.76
C ASP A 46 7.62 -15.27 -12.49
N SER A 47 7.33 -13.96 -12.55
CA SER A 47 6.79 -13.19 -11.43
C SER A 47 7.63 -13.30 -10.15
N ALA A 48 8.96 -13.26 -10.27
CA ALA A 48 9.87 -13.31 -9.12
C ALA A 48 9.58 -12.16 -8.14
N PRO A 49 9.27 -12.45 -6.86
CA PRO A 49 8.97 -11.42 -5.88
C PRO A 49 10.24 -10.72 -5.39
N ARG A 50 10.11 -9.41 -5.11
CA ARG A 50 11.19 -8.60 -4.56
C ARG A 50 10.63 -7.69 -3.47
N ILE A 51 11.41 -7.38 -2.45
CA ILE A 51 11.02 -6.55 -1.32
C ILE A 51 11.92 -5.32 -1.23
N HIS A 52 11.29 -4.17 -0.97
CA HIS A 52 11.97 -2.88 -0.89
C HIS A 52 11.43 -2.04 0.27
N PRO A 53 12.29 -1.36 1.06
CA PRO A 53 11.83 -0.32 1.96
C PRO A 53 11.33 0.89 1.17
N VAL A 54 10.21 1.45 1.61
CA VAL A 54 9.59 2.64 1.00
C VAL A 54 8.97 3.53 2.07
N THR A 55 8.63 4.76 1.68
CA THR A 55 7.76 5.65 2.45
C THR A 55 6.44 5.79 1.71
N VAL A 56 5.35 5.45 2.37
CA VAL A 56 3.99 5.60 1.83
C VAL A 56 3.21 6.63 2.63
N GLY A 57 2.22 7.23 2.02
CA GLY A 57 1.37 8.21 2.69
C GLY A 57 -0.08 8.10 2.25
N ILE A 58 -0.98 8.29 3.22
CA ILE A 58 -2.40 8.46 2.94
C ILE A 58 -2.63 9.96 2.78
N ARG A 59 -2.92 10.38 1.55
CA ARG A 59 -3.13 11.79 1.17
C ARG A 59 -4.26 11.84 0.16
N ASP A 60 -4.99 12.95 0.12
CA ASP A 60 -6.00 13.20 -0.91
C ASP A 60 -6.87 11.95 -1.22
N GLU A 61 -7.33 11.28 -0.14
CA GLU A 61 -8.20 10.10 -0.17
C GLU A 61 -7.59 8.83 -0.79
N GLY A 62 -6.28 8.81 -1.02
CA GLY A 62 -5.55 7.66 -1.60
C GLY A 62 -4.35 7.23 -0.75
N LEU A 63 -3.85 6.04 -1.05
CA LEU A 63 -2.57 5.54 -0.53
C LEU A 63 -1.53 5.69 -1.64
N PHE A 64 -0.44 6.41 -1.35
CA PHE A 64 0.53 6.81 -2.36
C PHE A 64 1.97 6.47 -1.97
N VAL A 65 2.83 6.38 -3.01
CA VAL A 65 4.27 6.26 -2.88
C VAL A 65 4.97 7.07 -3.98
N PHE A 66 6.02 7.83 -3.61
CA PHE A 66 6.93 8.45 -4.57
C PHE A 66 8.18 7.60 -4.72
N LEU A 67 8.57 7.31 -5.94
CA LEU A 67 9.73 6.48 -6.27
C LEU A 67 10.67 7.18 -7.24
N LEU A 68 11.96 7.20 -6.87
CA LEU A 68 13.04 7.54 -7.78
C LEU A 68 13.22 6.44 -8.84
N ASP A 69 14.05 6.71 -9.83
CA ASP A 69 14.45 5.71 -10.82
C ASP A 69 15.12 4.52 -10.13
N SER A 70 14.50 3.38 -10.23
CA SER A 70 14.85 2.17 -9.47
C SER A 70 14.19 0.94 -10.04
N ALA A 71 14.70 -0.20 -9.65
CA ALA A 71 14.13 -1.48 -10.03
C ALA A 71 12.64 -1.63 -9.64
N LYS A 72 12.28 -1.19 -8.43
CA LYS A 72 10.88 -1.25 -7.96
C LYS A 72 9.94 -0.36 -8.77
N ARG A 73 10.42 0.83 -9.21
CA ARG A 73 9.64 1.70 -10.10
C ARG A 73 9.37 1.02 -11.44
N GLY A 74 10.40 0.40 -12.02
CA GLY A 74 10.25 -0.36 -13.26
C GLY A 74 9.30 -1.53 -13.11
N ASP A 75 9.35 -2.27 -12.00
CA ASP A 75 8.44 -3.37 -11.71
C ASP A 75 6.98 -2.90 -11.67
N LEU A 76 6.69 -1.79 -11.00
CA LEU A 76 5.33 -1.25 -10.89
C LEU A 76 4.79 -0.73 -12.24
N VAL A 77 5.64 -0.16 -13.07
CA VAL A 77 5.26 0.26 -14.43
C VAL A 77 4.92 -0.95 -15.31
N GLU A 78 5.72 -2.00 -15.22
CA GLU A 78 5.59 -3.18 -16.08
C GLU A 78 4.44 -4.10 -15.67
N ASP A 79 4.29 -4.37 -14.38
CA ASP A 79 3.28 -5.33 -13.86
C ASP A 79 2.22 -4.67 -12.98
N GLY A 80 2.60 -3.78 -12.10
CA GLY A 80 1.73 -3.07 -11.19
C GLY A 80 1.31 -3.85 -9.94
N ARG A 81 1.42 -5.17 -9.91
CA ARG A 81 1.07 -5.97 -8.72
C ARG A 81 2.01 -5.63 -7.56
N TYR A 82 1.43 -5.47 -6.38
CA TYR A 82 2.20 -5.20 -5.17
C TYR A 82 1.58 -5.85 -3.94
N ALA A 83 2.40 -6.03 -2.91
CA ALA A 83 1.97 -6.19 -1.52
C ALA A 83 2.76 -5.21 -0.65
N LEU A 84 2.11 -4.66 0.35
CA LEU A 84 2.71 -3.69 1.27
C LEU A 84 2.46 -4.13 2.70
N HIS A 85 3.50 -4.09 3.53
CA HIS A 85 3.41 -4.32 4.96
C HIS A 85 3.91 -3.08 5.72
N ALA A 86 3.07 -2.52 6.59
CA ALA A 86 3.49 -1.43 7.47
C ALA A 86 4.65 -1.89 8.36
N HIS A 87 5.59 -0.97 8.65
CA HIS A 87 6.71 -1.29 9.53
C HIS A 87 6.20 -1.73 10.91
N GLN A 88 6.64 -2.91 11.34
CA GLN A 88 6.20 -3.51 12.60
C GLN A 88 6.98 -2.93 13.77
N ASP A 89 6.26 -2.52 14.81
CA ASP A 89 6.87 -2.15 16.09
C ASP A 89 7.06 -3.42 16.95
N MET A 90 8.29 -3.75 17.28
CA MET A 90 8.59 -4.95 18.06
C MET A 90 8.03 -4.91 19.49
N ALA A 91 7.75 -3.72 20.02
CA ALA A 91 7.11 -3.57 21.34
C ALA A 91 5.59 -3.83 21.29
N ALA A 92 4.97 -3.64 20.11
CA ALA A 92 3.56 -3.90 19.87
C ALA A 92 3.42 -4.51 18.48
N PRO A 93 3.73 -5.81 18.31
CA PRO A 93 3.94 -6.44 17.01
C PRO A 93 2.63 -6.78 16.28
N ASP A 94 1.72 -5.82 16.21
CA ASP A 94 0.54 -5.89 15.36
C ASP A 94 0.94 -5.79 13.88
N GLU A 95 0.11 -6.33 13.01
CA GLU A 95 0.38 -6.44 11.59
C GLU A 95 -0.68 -5.69 10.78
N PHE A 96 -0.24 -4.88 9.83
CA PHE A 96 -1.13 -4.34 8.81
C PHE A 96 -0.50 -4.51 7.44
N SER A 97 -1.22 -5.15 6.54
CA SER A 97 -0.79 -5.32 5.16
C SER A 97 -1.93 -5.12 4.17
N VAL A 98 -1.56 -4.63 2.99
CA VAL A 98 -2.48 -4.48 1.86
C VAL A 98 -1.82 -5.06 0.62
N ARG A 99 -2.63 -5.46 -0.34
CA ARG A 99 -2.16 -5.83 -1.68
C ARG A 99 -3.14 -5.36 -2.73
N GLY A 100 -2.64 -5.19 -3.94
CA GLY A 100 -3.44 -4.74 -5.07
C GLY A 100 -2.59 -4.43 -6.28
N ARG A 101 -2.93 -3.33 -6.96
CA ARG A 101 -2.20 -2.85 -8.13
C ARG A 101 -1.87 -1.37 -7.99
N ALA A 102 -0.63 -1.03 -8.31
CA ALA A 102 -0.17 0.34 -8.41
C ALA A 102 -0.62 0.96 -9.73
N ARG A 103 -0.96 2.22 -9.68
CA ARG A 103 -1.32 3.05 -10.83
C ARG A 103 -0.41 4.27 -10.88
N LEU A 104 0.28 4.47 -12.00
CA LEU A 104 1.10 5.67 -12.21
C LEU A 104 0.18 6.90 -12.27
N ILE A 105 0.49 7.92 -11.49
CA ILE A 105 -0.19 9.22 -11.51
C ILE A 105 0.68 10.18 -12.32
N PRO A 106 0.16 10.73 -13.43
CA PRO A 106 0.92 11.65 -14.25
C PRO A 106 1.15 12.99 -13.54
N ALA A 107 2.08 13.80 -14.07
CA ALA A 107 2.25 15.18 -13.65
C ALA A 107 0.91 15.93 -13.76
N GLY A 108 0.61 16.75 -12.76
CA GLY A 108 -0.64 17.51 -12.68
C GLY A 108 -1.10 17.74 -11.25
N GLU A 109 -2.30 18.28 -11.12
CA GLU A 109 -2.83 18.77 -9.84
C GLU A 109 -2.85 17.72 -8.71
N LEU A 110 -3.22 16.48 -9.01
CA LEU A 110 -3.25 15.43 -7.99
C LEU A 110 -1.85 15.14 -7.46
N ARG A 111 -0.88 14.99 -8.38
CA ARG A 111 0.53 14.79 -7.99
C ARG A 111 1.03 15.94 -7.12
N ASP A 112 0.70 17.17 -7.49
CA ASP A 112 1.15 18.37 -6.78
C ASP A 112 0.53 18.44 -5.37
N ARG A 113 -0.76 18.13 -5.22
CA ARG A 113 -1.43 18.06 -3.92
C ARG A 113 -0.83 16.98 -3.02
N VAL A 114 -0.52 15.81 -3.57
CA VAL A 114 0.09 14.71 -2.81
C VAL A 114 1.52 15.05 -2.41
N ALA A 115 2.28 15.74 -3.27
CA ALA A 115 3.64 16.19 -2.99
C ALA A 115 3.68 17.26 -1.89
N ASP A 116 2.66 18.10 -1.80
CA ASP A 116 2.55 19.12 -0.77
C ASP A 116 2.41 18.47 0.61
N GLY A 117 3.35 18.77 1.49
CA GLY A 117 3.39 18.17 2.83
C GLY A 117 3.82 16.69 2.86
N TRP A 118 4.45 16.19 1.79
CA TRP A 118 5.07 14.86 1.82
C TRP A 118 6.20 14.81 2.87
N PHE A 119 6.60 13.63 3.29
CA PHE A 119 7.59 13.41 4.35
C PHE A 119 8.98 13.98 4.03
N PHE A 120 9.25 14.22 2.76
CA PHE A 120 10.51 14.80 2.25
C PHE A 120 10.22 15.63 1.00
N GLU A 121 11.19 16.43 0.56
CA GLU A 121 11.04 17.22 -0.66
C GLU A 121 11.01 16.33 -1.90
N VAL A 122 10.00 16.56 -2.74
CA VAL A 122 9.75 15.79 -3.97
C VAL A 122 9.92 16.71 -5.19
N ASP A 123 10.81 16.33 -6.07
CA ASP A 123 11.01 16.99 -7.38
C ASP A 123 10.47 16.12 -8.54
N ASP A 124 10.74 16.55 -9.77
CA ASP A 124 10.25 15.87 -10.98
C ASP A 124 10.93 14.53 -11.27
N THR A 125 12.02 14.19 -10.55
CA THR A 125 12.68 12.88 -10.68
C THR A 125 11.89 11.77 -9.98
N TYR A 126 11.02 12.13 -9.05
CA TYR A 126 10.13 11.19 -8.38
C TYR A 126 8.85 10.95 -9.19
N TRP A 127 8.50 9.70 -9.37
CA TRP A 127 7.22 9.29 -9.94
C TRP A 127 6.24 8.89 -8.85
N LEU A 128 4.99 9.35 -8.99
CA LEU A 128 3.93 9.05 -8.05
C LEU A 128 3.12 7.85 -8.49
N PHE A 129 2.90 6.91 -7.57
CA PHE A 129 1.97 5.79 -7.76
C PHE A 129 0.89 5.84 -6.68
N GLU A 130 -0.35 5.63 -7.09
CA GLU A 130 -1.44 5.27 -6.19
C GLU A 130 -1.44 3.75 -6.01
N LEU A 131 -1.45 3.30 -4.77
CA LEU A 131 -1.55 1.90 -4.40
C LEU A 131 -3.03 1.55 -4.20
N ARG A 132 -3.67 1.04 -5.25
CA ARG A 132 -5.06 0.62 -5.21
C ARG A 132 -5.17 -0.76 -4.58
N LEU A 133 -6.19 -0.96 -3.74
CA LEU A 133 -6.31 -2.11 -2.86
C LEU A 133 -7.24 -3.18 -3.44
N GLN A 134 -6.78 -4.41 -3.45
CA GLN A 134 -7.58 -5.61 -3.65
C GLN A 134 -8.03 -6.19 -2.31
N SER A 135 -7.15 -6.17 -1.31
CA SER A 135 -7.44 -6.67 0.03
C SER A 135 -6.56 -6.02 1.10
N ALA A 136 -7.02 -6.10 2.34
CA ALA A 136 -6.28 -5.67 3.53
C ALA A 136 -6.40 -6.72 4.63
N ILE A 137 -5.35 -6.83 5.45
CA ILE A 137 -5.30 -7.72 6.61
C ILE A 137 -4.77 -6.91 7.81
N LEU A 138 -5.50 -7.00 8.92
CA LEU A 138 -5.08 -6.46 10.21
C LEU A 138 -4.97 -7.61 11.20
N GLY A 139 -3.79 -7.79 11.81
CA GLY A 139 -3.54 -8.73 12.90
C GLY A 139 -3.25 -7.95 14.17
N GLU A 140 -4.04 -8.17 15.22
CA GLU A 140 -3.88 -7.52 16.51
C GLU A 140 -3.81 -8.55 17.63
N ARG A 141 -2.97 -8.31 18.62
CA ARG A 141 -2.88 -9.16 19.80
C ARG A 141 -2.63 -8.37 21.07
N ALA A 142 -3.16 -8.87 22.19
CA ALA A 142 -2.70 -8.44 23.50
C ALA A 142 -1.31 -9.04 23.80
N ALA A 143 -0.58 -8.47 24.77
CA ALA A 143 0.82 -8.82 25.05
C ALA A 143 1.07 -10.31 25.33
N ASP A 144 0.07 -11.01 25.86
CA ASP A 144 0.12 -12.43 26.23
C ASP A 144 -0.72 -13.34 25.30
N GLU A 145 -1.28 -12.78 24.22
CA GLU A 145 -2.11 -13.50 23.25
C GLU A 145 -1.29 -14.02 22.06
N TRP A 146 -1.48 -15.28 21.71
CA TRP A 146 -0.95 -15.89 20.50
C TRP A 146 -1.89 -17.01 20.01
N PRO A 147 -2.20 -17.09 18.69
CA PRO A 147 -1.83 -16.16 17.61
C PRO A 147 -2.61 -14.84 17.65
N PRO A 148 -2.23 -13.85 16.82
CA PRO A 148 -3.01 -12.62 16.66
C PRO A 148 -4.43 -12.90 16.16
N ARG A 149 -5.35 -11.99 16.46
CA ARG A 149 -6.68 -11.99 15.86
C ARG A 149 -6.63 -11.26 14.53
N TYR A 150 -7.01 -11.94 13.45
CA TYR A 150 -6.97 -11.40 12.11
C TYR A 150 -8.33 -10.92 11.64
N ARG A 151 -8.38 -9.70 11.13
CA ARG A 151 -9.52 -9.16 10.39
C ARG A 151 -9.09 -8.93 8.95
N ARG A 152 -9.98 -9.21 8.01
CA ARG A 152 -9.70 -9.14 6.58
C ARG A 152 -10.77 -8.34 5.86
N TRP A 153 -10.37 -7.68 4.79
CA TRP A 153 -11.26 -7.03 3.85
C TRP A 153 -10.84 -7.35 2.41
N SER A 154 -11.81 -7.41 1.50
CA SER A 154 -11.59 -7.61 0.08
C SER A 154 -12.49 -6.67 -0.72
N ALA A 155 -11.95 -6.07 -1.78
CA ALA A 155 -12.69 -5.19 -2.69
C ALA A 155 -13.78 -5.93 -3.49
N ALA A 156 -13.66 -7.24 -3.66
CA ALA A 156 -14.67 -8.07 -4.34
C ALA A 156 -15.92 -8.35 -3.50
N GLY A 157 -15.96 -7.82 -2.27
CA GLY A 157 -17.04 -8.07 -1.33
C GLY A 157 -16.96 -9.48 -0.74
N GLY A 158 -16.59 -9.59 0.51
CA GLY A 158 -16.71 -10.83 1.28
C GLY A 158 -18.15 -11.07 1.67
#